data_1f135b7db501687301dbde483e5ffec3
#
_entry.id   1f135b7db501687301dbde483e5ffec3
#
_cell.length_a   1.000
_cell.length_b   1.000
_cell.length_c   1.000
_cell.angle_alpha   90.00
_cell.angle_beta   90.00
_cell.angle_gamma   90.00
#
_symmetry.space_group_name_H-M   'P 1'
#
loop_
_entity.id
_entity.type
_entity.pdbx_description
1 polymer ?
#
loop_
_entity_poly.entity_id
_entity_poly.type
_entity_poly.pdbx_seq_one_letter_code
_entity_poly.pdbx_strand_id
1 'polypeptide(L)'
;AVFETGKTNLIIGRSGSGKTVLIKNIIGLMRPDSGEILYDGRDLTSMDKHELNMLRREMGMLFQGSALFDSMTVLENVMFPLDMFSNDTYKDRLKRAQFCLDRVNLSEAGHLYPSEISGGMMKRAAIARAIALNPKYLFCDEPNSGLDPKTSLIIDDLIHDITAEYKMTT
;
A
#
# COMPACT_ATOMS: atom_id res chain seq x y z
N ALA A 1 8.93 -19.36 0.57
CA ALA A 1 7.53 -19.24 0.14
C ALA A 1 7.50 -18.71 -1.30
N VAL A 2 6.44 -19.02 -2.03
CA VAL A 2 6.16 -18.45 -3.36
C VAL A 2 4.77 -17.82 -3.28
N PHE A 3 4.66 -16.57 -3.73
CA PHE A 3 3.40 -15.86 -3.81
C PHE A 3 2.87 -15.92 -5.24
N GLU A 4 1.58 -16.23 -5.39
CA GLU A 4 0.95 -16.35 -6.70
C GLU A 4 0.69 -14.94 -7.28
N THR A 5 1.18 -14.73 -8.51
CA THR A 5 1.02 -13.45 -9.22
C THR A 5 -0.47 -13.17 -9.52
N GLY A 6 -0.87 -11.91 -9.31
CA GLY A 6 -2.24 -11.45 -9.60
C GLY A 6 -3.30 -11.97 -8.62
N LYS A 7 -2.89 -12.49 -7.46
CA LYS A 7 -3.79 -13.00 -6.43
C LYS A 7 -3.50 -12.37 -5.06
N THR A 8 -4.50 -12.43 -4.20
CA THR A 8 -4.33 -12.17 -2.77
C THR A 8 -3.72 -13.39 -2.10
N ASN A 9 -2.54 -13.23 -1.52
CA ASN A 9 -1.80 -14.25 -0.78
C ASN A 9 -1.88 -13.91 0.72
N LEU A 10 -2.32 -14.84 1.56
CA LEU A 10 -2.55 -14.61 2.97
C LEU A 10 -1.50 -15.27 3.84
N ILE A 11 -0.85 -14.48 4.71
CA ILE A 11 0.08 -14.97 5.72
C ILE A 11 -0.63 -15.02 7.06
N ILE A 12 -0.85 -16.23 7.58
CA ILE A 12 -1.56 -16.47 8.84
C ILE A 12 -0.54 -16.84 9.93
N GLY A 13 -0.74 -16.27 11.12
CA GLY A 13 0.08 -16.58 12.29
C GLY A 13 -0.40 -15.83 13.54
N ARG A 14 -0.02 -16.34 14.72
CA ARG A 14 -0.35 -15.68 16.00
C ARG A 14 0.31 -14.30 16.09
N SER A 15 -0.19 -13.45 16.99
CA SER A 15 0.51 -12.20 17.32
C SER A 15 1.93 -12.53 17.80
N GLY A 16 2.92 -11.75 17.37
CA GLY A 16 4.33 -11.99 17.68
C GLY A 16 5.02 -13.12 16.87
N SER A 17 4.34 -13.79 15.93
CA SER A 17 4.94 -14.87 15.11
C SER A 17 5.90 -14.38 14.03
N GLY A 18 6.14 -13.08 13.92
CA GLY A 18 7.08 -12.51 12.95
C GLY A 18 6.47 -12.06 11.62
N LYS A 19 5.14 -12.01 11.46
CA LYS A 19 4.48 -11.56 10.21
C LYS A 19 4.97 -10.19 9.74
N THR A 20 4.95 -9.20 10.62
CA THR A 20 5.44 -7.85 10.31
C THR A 20 6.94 -7.83 9.99
N VAL A 21 7.75 -8.67 10.67
CA VAL A 21 9.18 -8.80 10.37
C VAL A 21 9.38 -9.38 8.97
N LEU A 22 8.62 -10.42 8.62
CA LEU A 22 8.65 -11.00 7.28
C LEU A 22 8.29 -9.96 6.21
N ILE A 23 7.19 -9.21 6.40
CA ILE A 23 6.80 -8.13 5.47
C ILE A 23 7.94 -7.10 5.35
N LYS A 24 8.53 -6.65 6.47
CA LYS A 24 9.64 -5.69 6.45
C LYS A 24 10.87 -6.19 5.70
N ASN A 25 11.17 -7.49 5.77
CA ASN A 25 12.22 -8.09 4.94
C ASN A 25 11.83 -8.10 3.45
N ILE A 26 10.61 -8.53 3.15
CA ILE A 26 10.11 -8.62 1.76
C ILE A 26 10.15 -7.24 1.08
N ILE A 27 9.71 -6.17 1.74
CA ILE A 27 9.72 -4.81 1.17
C ILE A 27 11.08 -4.09 1.27
N GLY A 28 12.12 -4.78 1.78
CA GLY A 28 13.48 -4.24 1.87
C GLY A 28 13.66 -3.14 2.92
N LEU A 29 12.83 -3.11 3.97
CA LEU A 29 13.04 -2.26 5.15
C LEU A 29 13.98 -2.91 6.18
N MET A 30 14.10 -4.23 6.13
CA MET A 30 15.06 -4.99 6.93
C MET A 30 15.83 -5.95 6.00
N ARG A 31 17.06 -6.27 6.33
CA ARG A 31 17.84 -7.29 5.63
C ARG A 31 17.64 -8.64 6.33
N PRO A 32 17.35 -9.73 5.59
CA PRO A 32 17.32 -11.06 6.17
C PRO A 32 18.76 -11.50 6.55
N ASP A 33 18.89 -12.30 7.60
CA ASP A 33 20.18 -12.87 8.02
C ASP A 33 20.73 -13.85 6.99
N SER A 34 19.84 -14.53 6.24
CA SER A 34 20.19 -15.49 5.20
C SER A 34 19.01 -15.70 4.24
N GLY A 35 19.30 -16.26 3.06
CA GLY A 35 18.33 -16.52 2.03
C GLY A 35 18.23 -15.38 1.01
N GLU A 36 17.30 -15.51 0.07
CA GLU A 36 17.09 -14.58 -1.02
C GLU A 36 15.60 -14.19 -1.13
N ILE A 37 15.34 -13.00 -1.64
CA ILE A 37 13.97 -12.49 -1.87
C ILE A 37 13.89 -12.06 -3.34
N LEU A 38 13.12 -12.80 -4.12
CA LEU A 38 13.04 -12.64 -5.56
C LEU A 38 11.76 -11.92 -5.99
N TYR A 39 11.91 -10.88 -6.80
CA TYR A 39 10.83 -10.16 -7.49
C TYR A 39 10.99 -10.33 -9.00
N ASP A 40 10.19 -11.18 -9.60
CA ASP A 40 10.29 -11.52 -11.03
C ASP A 40 11.75 -11.89 -11.42
N GLY A 41 12.41 -12.71 -10.60
CA GLY A 41 13.81 -13.12 -10.78
C GLY A 41 14.87 -12.10 -10.34
N ARG A 42 14.48 -10.91 -9.88
CA ARG A 42 15.38 -9.87 -9.33
C ARG A 42 15.56 -10.10 -7.84
N ASP A 43 16.79 -10.38 -7.38
CA ASP A 43 17.09 -10.61 -5.96
C ASP A 43 17.25 -9.28 -5.21
N LEU A 44 16.25 -8.95 -4.37
CA LEU A 44 16.24 -7.76 -3.52
C LEU A 44 17.47 -7.67 -2.61
N THR A 45 18.00 -8.80 -2.16
CA THR A 45 19.13 -8.82 -1.19
C THR A 45 20.45 -8.37 -1.82
N SER A 46 20.58 -8.46 -3.14
CA SER A 46 21.75 -8.07 -3.93
C SER A 46 21.61 -6.69 -4.60
N MET A 47 20.42 -6.08 -4.57
CA MET A 47 20.15 -4.79 -5.21
C MET A 47 20.98 -3.65 -4.62
N ASP A 48 21.45 -2.78 -5.50
CA ASP A 48 21.98 -1.49 -5.09
C ASP A 48 20.85 -0.50 -4.70
N LYS A 49 21.23 0.69 -4.21
CA LYS A 49 20.27 1.70 -3.76
C LYS A 49 19.34 2.19 -4.89
N HIS A 50 19.84 2.28 -6.11
CA HIS A 50 19.05 2.73 -7.27
C HIS A 50 18.03 1.66 -7.67
N GLU A 51 18.46 0.41 -7.79
CA GLU A 51 17.62 -0.74 -8.13
C GLU A 51 16.52 -0.94 -7.08
N LEU A 52 16.87 -0.83 -5.79
CA LEU A 52 15.90 -0.90 -4.70
C LEU A 52 14.87 0.24 -4.76
N ASN A 53 15.28 1.46 -5.10
CA ASN A 53 14.35 2.58 -5.27
C ASN A 53 13.42 2.37 -6.47
N MET A 54 13.90 1.76 -7.55
CA MET A 54 13.06 1.40 -8.70
C MET A 54 12.04 0.32 -8.33
N LEU A 55 12.47 -0.72 -7.59
CA LEU A 55 11.58 -1.77 -7.11
C LEU A 55 10.49 -1.21 -6.17
N ARG A 56 10.84 -0.28 -5.29
CA ARG A 56 9.89 0.36 -4.37
C ARG A 56 8.77 1.13 -5.07
N ARG A 57 8.99 1.63 -6.29
CA ARG A 57 7.92 2.25 -7.10
C ARG A 57 6.89 1.22 -7.57
N GLU A 58 7.29 -0.05 -7.65
CA GLU A 58 6.40 -1.15 -8.02
C GLU A 58 5.64 -1.71 -6.81
N MET A 59 5.87 -1.16 -5.60
CA MET A 59 5.26 -1.63 -4.35
C MET A 59 4.32 -0.59 -3.76
N GLY A 60 3.12 -1.02 -3.39
CA GLY A 60 2.21 -0.31 -2.49
C GLY A 60 2.26 -0.91 -1.09
N MET A 61 2.15 -0.09 -0.06
CA MET A 61 2.15 -0.58 1.33
C MET A 61 1.02 0.03 2.14
N LEU A 62 0.22 -0.83 2.75
CA LEU A 62 -0.77 -0.48 3.77
C LEU A 62 -0.25 -0.94 5.13
N PHE A 63 0.15 0.02 5.96
CA PHE A 63 0.61 -0.22 7.32
C PHE A 63 -0.57 -0.41 8.30
N GLN A 64 -0.34 -1.14 9.36
CA GLN A 64 -1.33 -1.41 10.42
C GLN A 64 -2.03 -0.12 10.92
N GLY A 65 -1.30 0.97 11.15
CA GLY A 65 -1.81 2.27 11.62
C GLY A 65 -2.20 3.24 10.50
N SER A 66 -2.39 2.78 9.24
CA SER A 66 -2.60 3.62 8.05
C SER A 66 -1.40 4.52 7.69
N ALA A 67 -0.65 5.01 8.67
CA ALA A 67 0.54 5.84 8.55
C ALA A 67 0.34 7.05 7.61
N LEU A 68 -0.81 7.71 7.70
CA LEU A 68 -1.05 8.98 7.02
C LEU A 68 -0.23 10.08 7.69
N PHE A 69 0.17 11.07 6.93
CA PHE A 69 0.80 12.27 7.46
C PHE A 69 -0.28 13.21 8.01
N ASP A 70 -0.27 13.45 9.31
CA ASP A 70 -1.27 14.28 10.00
C ASP A 70 -1.26 15.74 9.55
N SER A 71 -0.12 16.23 9.06
CA SER A 71 0.05 17.58 8.54
C SER A 71 -0.41 17.77 7.09
N MET A 72 -0.88 16.72 6.44
CA MET A 72 -1.34 16.70 5.06
C MET A 72 -2.82 16.33 5.00
N THR A 73 -3.55 16.92 4.06
CA THR A 73 -4.92 16.50 3.72
C THR A 73 -4.93 15.09 3.15
N VAL A 74 -6.11 14.49 3.05
CA VAL A 74 -6.31 13.17 2.44
C VAL A 74 -5.79 13.17 0.99
N LEU A 75 -6.09 14.21 0.21
CA LEU A 75 -5.61 14.33 -1.16
C LEU A 75 -4.08 14.44 -1.23
N GLU A 76 -3.47 15.28 -0.38
CA GLU A 76 -2.01 15.43 -0.34
C GLU A 76 -1.31 14.14 0.09
N ASN A 77 -1.90 13.37 1.02
CA ASN A 77 -1.41 12.06 1.37
C ASN A 77 -1.40 11.09 0.16
N VAL A 78 -2.43 11.12 -0.68
CA VAL A 78 -2.49 10.28 -1.89
C VAL A 78 -1.55 10.81 -2.97
N MET A 79 -1.36 12.12 -3.07
CA MET A 79 -0.41 12.73 -4.01
C MET A 79 1.05 12.48 -3.62
N PHE A 80 1.35 12.31 -2.35
CA PHE A 80 2.73 12.21 -1.84
C PHE A 80 3.63 11.23 -2.63
N PRO A 81 3.26 9.96 -2.87
CA PRO A 81 4.10 9.06 -3.67
C PRO A 81 4.24 9.52 -5.13
N LEU A 82 3.23 10.17 -5.70
CA LEU A 82 3.30 10.72 -7.05
C LEU A 82 4.29 11.89 -7.12
N ASP A 83 4.29 12.77 -6.12
CA ASP A 83 5.21 13.90 -6.03
C ASP A 83 6.66 13.45 -5.86
N MET A 84 6.87 12.34 -5.14
CA MET A 84 8.21 11.79 -4.88
C MET A 84 8.78 10.98 -6.04
N PHE A 85 7.94 10.31 -6.82
CA PHE A 85 8.39 9.25 -7.73
C PHE A 85 7.91 9.38 -9.16
N SER A 86 6.91 10.23 -9.47
CA SER A 86 6.45 10.48 -10.84
C SER A 86 7.14 11.70 -11.45
N ASN A 87 7.37 11.63 -12.77
CA ASN A 87 7.79 12.78 -13.59
C ASN A 87 6.61 13.47 -14.29
N ASP A 88 5.37 13.07 -13.96
CA ASP A 88 4.16 13.63 -14.56
C ASP A 88 3.94 15.09 -14.15
N THR A 89 3.14 15.80 -14.96
CA THR A 89 2.75 17.17 -14.61
C THR A 89 1.91 17.18 -13.32
N TYR A 90 1.90 18.31 -12.62
CA TYR A 90 1.04 18.46 -11.43
C TYR A 90 -0.44 18.12 -11.73
N LYS A 91 -0.93 18.54 -12.91
CA LYS A 91 -2.31 18.26 -13.35
C LYS A 91 -2.58 16.77 -13.48
N ASP A 92 -1.64 16.01 -14.02
CA ASP A 92 -1.79 14.57 -14.21
C ASP A 92 -1.70 13.83 -12.86
N ARG A 93 -0.76 14.23 -11.99
CA ARG A 93 -0.67 13.70 -10.61
C ARG A 93 -1.95 13.96 -9.82
N LEU A 94 -2.49 15.18 -9.89
CA LEU A 94 -3.75 15.54 -9.24
C LEU A 94 -4.92 14.67 -9.75
N LYS A 95 -5.04 14.54 -11.08
CA LYS A 95 -6.05 13.68 -11.69
C LYS A 95 -5.93 12.23 -11.24
N ARG A 96 -4.70 11.71 -11.16
CA ARG A 96 -4.43 10.35 -10.68
C ARG A 96 -4.82 10.19 -9.21
N ALA A 97 -4.47 11.12 -8.35
CA ALA A 97 -4.82 11.09 -6.93
C ALA A 97 -6.34 11.15 -6.72
N GLN A 98 -7.05 12.02 -7.44
CA GLN A 98 -8.51 12.07 -7.43
C GLN A 98 -9.13 10.76 -7.87
N PHE A 99 -8.65 10.17 -8.96
CA PHE A 99 -9.09 8.83 -9.39
C PHE A 99 -8.90 7.78 -8.28
N CYS A 100 -7.75 7.77 -7.58
CA CYS A 100 -7.52 6.84 -6.48
C CYS A 100 -8.49 7.07 -5.31
N LEU A 101 -8.83 8.33 -5.01
CA LEU A 101 -9.84 8.67 -3.99
C LEU A 101 -11.26 8.20 -4.40
N ASP A 102 -11.60 8.34 -5.68
CA ASP A 102 -12.88 7.83 -6.21
C ASP A 102 -12.99 6.31 -6.03
N ARG A 103 -11.92 5.58 -6.30
CA ARG A 103 -11.87 4.11 -6.16
C ARG A 103 -12.12 3.62 -4.74
N VAL A 104 -11.83 4.44 -3.75
CA VAL A 104 -12.04 4.10 -2.33
C VAL A 104 -13.23 4.85 -1.71
N ASN A 105 -14.09 5.47 -2.52
CA ASN A 105 -15.26 6.26 -2.09
C ASN A 105 -14.87 7.37 -1.08
N LEU A 106 -13.86 8.18 -1.43
CA LEU A 106 -13.38 9.32 -0.64
C LEU A 106 -13.25 10.61 -1.47
N SER A 107 -13.92 10.73 -2.61
CA SER A 107 -13.84 11.90 -3.49
C SER A 107 -14.12 13.20 -2.76
N GLU A 108 -15.14 13.21 -1.91
CA GLU A 108 -15.58 14.40 -1.15
C GLU A 108 -14.69 14.70 0.07
N ALA A 109 -13.87 13.74 0.50
CA ALA A 109 -13.04 13.87 1.69
C ALA A 109 -11.61 14.34 1.41
N GLY A 110 -11.27 14.63 0.16
CA GLY A 110 -9.91 14.97 -0.25
C GLY A 110 -9.31 16.18 0.48
N HIS A 111 -10.14 17.13 0.88
CA HIS A 111 -9.74 18.37 1.56
C HIS A 111 -9.60 18.23 3.08
N LEU A 112 -10.08 17.13 3.67
CA LEU A 112 -10.03 16.88 5.11
C LEU A 112 -8.65 16.38 5.55
N TYR A 113 -8.32 16.62 6.82
CA TYR A 113 -7.12 16.08 7.46
C TYR A 113 -7.41 14.71 8.09
N PRO A 114 -6.39 13.87 8.37
CA PRO A 114 -6.57 12.58 9.03
C PRO A 114 -7.34 12.66 10.35
N SER A 115 -7.18 13.74 11.12
CA SER A 115 -7.90 13.97 12.38
C SER A 115 -9.41 14.24 12.21
N GLU A 116 -9.86 14.55 11.01
CA GLU A 116 -11.26 14.89 10.69
C GLU A 116 -12.05 13.72 10.09
N ILE A 117 -11.39 12.57 9.90
CA ILE A 117 -11.99 11.40 9.25
C ILE A 117 -11.99 10.17 10.17
N SER A 118 -12.92 9.23 9.92
CA SER A 118 -13.02 8.00 10.70
C SER A 118 -11.86 7.02 10.45
N GLY A 119 -11.64 6.05 11.35
CA GLY A 119 -10.63 5.02 11.18
C GLY A 119 -10.78 4.22 9.88
N GLY A 120 -12.01 3.89 9.48
CA GLY A 120 -12.29 3.25 8.18
C GLY A 120 -11.96 4.15 6.99
N MET A 121 -12.21 5.46 7.09
CA MET A 121 -11.80 6.41 6.05
C MET A 121 -10.27 6.53 5.98
N MET A 122 -9.58 6.54 7.13
CA MET A 122 -8.11 6.54 7.16
C MET A 122 -7.52 5.31 6.45
N LYS A 123 -8.09 4.12 6.67
CA LYS A 123 -7.67 2.89 5.96
C LYS A 123 -7.89 3.01 4.46
N ARG A 124 -9.06 3.50 4.03
CA ARG A 124 -9.35 3.72 2.60
C ARG A 124 -8.41 4.76 1.97
N ALA A 125 -8.11 5.85 2.66
CA ALA A 125 -7.14 6.84 2.18
C ALA A 125 -5.72 6.25 2.06
N ALA A 126 -5.31 5.39 3.00
CA ALA A 126 -4.04 4.70 2.94
C ALA A 126 -3.98 3.68 1.77
N ILE A 127 -5.10 3.02 1.44
CA ILE A 127 -5.21 2.18 0.24
C ILE A 127 -5.09 3.04 -1.03
N ALA A 128 -5.80 4.17 -1.12
CA ALA A 128 -5.69 5.10 -2.25
C ALA A 128 -4.25 5.57 -2.47
N ARG A 129 -3.53 5.91 -1.38
CA ARG A 129 -2.11 6.26 -1.43
C ARG A 129 -1.24 5.09 -1.92
N ALA A 130 -1.51 3.88 -1.44
CA ALA A 130 -0.74 2.69 -1.81
C ALA A 130 -0.84 2.36 -3.30
N ILE A 131 -2.00 2.62 -3.93
CA ILE A 131 -2.23 2.33 -5.36
C ILE A 131 -1.91 3.51 -6.29
N ALA A 132 -1.50 4.65 -5.76
CA ALA A 132 -1.30 5.87 -6.55
C ALA A 132 -0.31 5.69 -7.70
N LEU A 133 0.80 4.98 -7.48
CA LEU A 133 1.83 4.68 -8.48
C LEU A 133 1.50 3.49 -9.38
N ASN A 134 0.30 2.92 -9.30
CA ASN A 134 -0.09 1.72 -10.05
C ASN A 134 0.88 0.54 -9.79
N PRO A 135 1.07 0.13 -8.52
CA PRO A 135 2.07 -0.87 -8.15
C PRO A 135 1.75 -2.25 -8.72
N LYS A 136 2.78 -3.09 -8.88
CA LYS A 136 2.63 -4.52 -9.20
C LYS A 136 2.36 -5.36 -7.95
N TYR A 137 2.85 -4.90 -6.80
CA TYR A 137 2.77 -5.61 -5.52
C TYR A 137 2.11 -4.71 -4.48
N LEU A 138 1.13 -5.23 -3.77
CA LEU A 138 0.46 -4.55 -2.65
C LEU A 138 0.70 -5.34 -1.38
N PHE A 139 1.28 -4.73 -0.37
CA PHE A 139 1.50 -5.34 0.95
C PHE A 139 0.55 -4.73 1.97
N CYS A 140 -0.16 -5.60 2.71
CA CYS A 140 -1.09 -5.18 3.75
C CYS A 140 -0.68 -5.81 5.08
N ASP A 141 -0.28 -4.98 6.03
CA ASP A 141 0.04 -5.43 7.40
C ASP A 141 -1.16 -5.14 8.31
N GLU A 142 -1.91 -6.20 8.64
CA GLU A 142 -3.12 -6.17 9.47
C GLU A 142 -4.11 -5.06 9.03
N PRO A 143 -4.63 -5.09 7.78
CA PRO A 143 -5.44 -4.02 7.20
C PRO A 143 -6.69 -3.71 8.02
N ASN A 144 -7.23 -4.69 8.75
CA ASN A 144 -8.47 -4.60 9.53
C ASN A 144 -8.25 -4.25 11.00
N SER A 145 -7.01 -4.09 11.44
CA SER A 145 -6.70 -3.80 12.84
C SER A 145 -7.39 -2.51 13.31
N GLY A 146 -8.14 -2.61 14.42
CA GLY A 146 -8.83 -1.47 15.04
C GLY A 146 -10.16 -1.08 14.39
N LEU A 147 -10.69 -1.89 13.46
CA LEU A 147 -11.98 -1.65 12.80
C LEU A 147 -13.07 -2.56 13.38
N ASP A 148 -14.32 -2.09 13.31
CA ASP A 148 -15.49 -2.93 13.57
C ASP A 148 -15.68 -3.98 12.46
N PRO A 149 -16.41 -5.09 12.73
CA PRO A 149 -16.55 -6.19 11.77
C PRO A 149 -17.14 -5.77 10.40
N LYS A 150 -18.10 -4.83 10.40
CA LYS A 150 -18.72 -4.36 9.15
C LYS A 150 -17.74 -3.56 8.30
N THR A 151 -17.00 -2.65 8.92
CA THR A 151 -15.96 -1.86 8.23
C THR A 151 -14.82 -2.75 7.75
N SER A 152 -14.45 -3.80 8.53
CA SER A 152 -13.42 -4.77 8.13
C SER A 152 -13.78 -5.48 6.82
N LEU A 153 -15.02 -5.95 6.67
CA LEU A 153 -15.48 -6.58 5.43
C LEU A 153 -15.40 -5.63 4.23
N ILE A 154 -15.75 -4.35 4.42
CA ILE A 154 -15.65 -3.33 3.34
C ILE A 154 -14.19 -3.14 2.91
N ILE A 155 -13.24 -3.17 3.85
CA ILE A 155 -11.80 -3.07 3.53
C ILE A 155 -11.31 -4.33 2.79
N ASP A 156 -11.74 -5.52 3.22
CA ASP A 156 -11.37 -6.79 2.58
C ASP A 156 -11.88 -6.84 1.13
N ASP A 157 -13.16 -6.52 0.91
CA ASP A 157 -13.77 -6.45 -0.41
C ASP A 157 -13.04 -5.43 -1.30
N LEU A 158 -12.73 -4.25 -0.76
CA LEU A 158 -12.01 -3.20 -1.48
C LEU A 158 -10.61 -3.66 -1.90
N ILE A 159 -9.84 -4.31 -1.02
CA ILE A 159 -8.51 -4.85 -1.34
C ILE A 159 -8.64 -5.94 -2.42
N HIS A 160 -9.64 -6.82 -2.30
CA HIS A 160 -9.90 -7.87 -3.28
C HIS A 160 -10.19 -7.30 -4.67
N ASP A 161 -11.13 -6.34 -4.75
CA ASP A 161 -11.54 -5.71 -6.01
C ASP A 161 -10.38 -4.98 -6.69
N ILE A 162 -9.62 -4.20 -5.91
CA ILE A 162 -8.44 -3.48 -6.40
C ILE A 162 -7.36 -4.47 -6.89
N THR A 163 -7.10 -5.55 -6.14
CA THR A 163 -6.15 -6.60 -6.53
C THR A 163 -6.53 -7.21 -7.88
N ALA A 164 -7.80 -7.54 -8.08
CA ALA A 164 -8.29 -8.11 -9.34
C ALA A 164 -8.24 -7.10 -10.50
N GLU A 165 -8.68 -5.87 -10.27
CA GLU A 165 -8.72 -4.82 -11.30
C GLU A 165 -7.33 -4.45 -11.80
N TYR A 166 -6.38 -4.26 -10.90
CA TYR A 166 -5.01 -3.88 -11.24
C TYR A 166 -4.11 -5.08 -11.55
N LYS A 167 -4.61 -6.31 -11.39
CA LYS A 167 -3.84 -7.56 -11.53
C LYS A 167 -2.59 -7.57 -10.66
N MET A 168 -2.68 -6.99 -9.46
CA MET A 168 -1.57 -6.93 -8.52
C MET A 168 -1.38 -8.27 -7.80
N THR A 169 -0.18 -8.49 -7.29
CA THR A 169 0.10 -9.54 -6.29
C THR A 169 -0.04 -8.89 -4.90
N THR A 170 -1.03 -9.32 -4.14
CA THR A 170 -1.32 -8.78 -2.80
C THR A 170 -1.03 -9.82 -1.74
#